data_abf4304aafcc4172554686033d2b4762
#
_entry.id   abf4304aafcc4172554686033d2b4762
#
_cell.length_a   1.000
_cell.length_b   1.000
_cell.length_c   1.000
_cell.angle_alpha   90.00
_cell.angle_beta   90.00
_cell.angle_gamma   90.00
#
_symmetry.space_group_name_H-M   'P 1'
#
loop_
_entity.id
_entity.type
_entity.pdbx_description
1 polymer ?
#
loop_
_entity_poly.entity_id
_entity_poly.type
_entity_poly.pdbx_seq_one_letter_code
_entity_poly.pdbx_strand_id
1 'polypeptide(L)'
;LYAIINMHGDGYTTLDGGWLYCGSSDQTTIKAKYKAVWKQIATKFKNYDQHLVFESMNEEFDGTYGIPSSTAYANINAYNQIFVDTVRQTGGNNAKRWLLIPGWNTNISYTAGNYGFSLPTDNYKDSSITTPRIMISVHYYDPWDFCGEESSNVTQWGDTASNSSKTSSWGDESYMKSQFASMYNKFVSAGYPVVIGEYGSIDKAAYDASSTAQRAEFAKKVCTYAKKYGMVPVLWDNGDINTYGFAVINRNTCKVTQQKIIDAILSVYPKSSTGNATSASLEGTYYIKSSYSGLYLDVANGSASNNANVQQYTYTGTDRQKFKLVKDSSTGYYYIYTGASGYSKVIDVAGKSTADGANILQYGYKGTTNQLFDIQKISDGVYAIKTRVTSSGSCLDVYNWSTAAGGNIAQYSYWGGACQLWILQAASTERGTDSSLSSNDLTYGNYTSSITSGNFTIGASSAKNVAVLYRSVTVNGTAYNKVLQMNGGGNSSGRYIKFTTTGACKVQVTAASTSASASRTLRLASGSVGGSTVGDNTIYGSPSTVTYTISKAGTYYLYSVSSGIYVYQVDVTY
;
A
#
# COMPACT_ATOMS: atom_id res chain seq x y z
N LEU A 1 -1.01 -16.50 -8.46
CA LEU A 1 -1.92 -16.82 -7.35
C LEU A 1 -1.12 -17.16 -6.11
N TYR A 2 -1.59 -16.73 -4.95
CA TYR A 2 -1.08 -17.17 -3.65
C TYR A 2 -2.03 -18.21 -3.08
N ALA A 3 -1.48 -19.14 -2.30
CA ALA A 3 -2.23 -20.12 -1.55
C ALA A 3 -1.82 -20.06 -0.08
N ILE A 4 -2.80 -20.16 0.82
CA ILE A 4 -2.57 -20.30 2.26
C ILE A 4 -3.03 -21.71 2.64
N ILE A 5 -2.18 -22.48 3.32
CA ILE A 5 -2.54 -23.79 3.89
C ILE A 5 -2.57 -23.62 5.41
N ASN A 6 -3.68 -24.03 6.04
CA ASN A 6 -3.80 -24.08 7.48
C ASN A 6 -4.35 -25.43 7.97
N MET A 7 -4.33 -25.62 9.27
CA MET A 7 -5.07 -26.69 9.97
C MET A 7 -6.41 -26.12 10.39
N HIS A 8 -7.48 -26.41 9.62
CA HIS A 8 -8.77 -25.73 9.74
C HIS A 8 -9.75 -26.46 10.66
N GLY A 9 -10.00 -27.73 10.41
CA GLY A 9 -10.99 -28.52 11.15
C GLY A 9 -10.44 -29.30 12.35
N ASP A 10 -9.17 -29.14 12.68
CA ASP A 10 -8.50 -29.88 13.76
C ASP A 10 -8.71 -29.28 15.14
N GLY A 11 -9.12 -28.01 15.23
CA GLY A 11 -9.55 -27.33 16.44
C GLY A 11 -10.96 -27.80 16.85
N TYR A 12 -11.45 -27.34 17.96
CA TYR A 12 -12.71 -27.65 18.57
C TYR A 12 -12.93 -29.10 19.01
N THR A 13 -13.32 -29.23 20.24
CA THR A 13 -13.84 -30.49 20.80
C THR A 13 -15.21 -30.85 20.24
N THR A 14 -15.89 -29.92 19.56
CA THR A 14 -17.24 -30.08 19.01
C THR A 14 -17.28 -30.66 17.60
N LEU A 15 -16.14 -30.65 16.88
CA LEU A 15 -16.02 -31.27 15.57
C LEU A 15 -15.61 -32.74 15.71
N ASP A 16 -16.25 -33.61 14.92
CA ASP A 16 -15.87 -35.02 14.87
C ASP A 16 -14.40 -35.14 14.42
N GLY A 17 -13.57 -35.74 15.28
CA GLY A 17 -12.14 -35.87 15.06
C GLY A 17 -11.28 -34.66 15.47
N GLY A 18 -11.86 -33.58 16.00
CA GLY A 18 -11.11 -32.44 16.56
C GLY A 18 -10.20 -32.86 17.69
N TRP A 19 -8.95 -32.40 17.66
CA TRP A 19 -7.92 -32.77 18.64
C TRP A 19 -7.02 -31.61 19.07
N LEU A 20 -6.88 -30.57 18.26
CA LEU A 20 -6.14 -29.37 18.61
C LEU A 20 -7.01 -28.53 19.53
N TYR A 21 -6.75 -28.60 20.82
CA TYR A 21 -7.59 -27.95 21.82
C TYR A 21 -6.73 -27.32 22.93
N CYS A 22 -6.68 -26.00 22.90
CA CYS A 22 -5.81 -25.24 23.81
C CYS A 22 -6.25 -25.31 25.29
N GLY A 23 -7.50 -25.64 25.57
CA GLY A 23 -8.05 -25.84 26.92
C GLY A 23 -7.78 -27.23 27.52
N SER A 24 -7.25 -28.19 26.77
CA SER A 24 -6.97 -29.54 27.24
C SER A 24 -5.89 -29.58 28.33
N SER A 25 -6.03 -30.49 29.30
CA SER A 25 -5.01 -30.76 30.29
C SER A 25 -3.80 -31.54 29.72
N ASP A 26 -3.98 -32.32 28.64
CA ASP A 26 -2.90 -33.05 27.95
C ASP A 26 -2.25 -32.25 26.82
N GLN A 27 -1.61 -31.16 27.19
CA GLN A 27 -0.88 -30.33 26.25
C GLN A 27 0.37 -31.01 25.67
N THR A 28 0.92 -31.99 26.36
CA THR A 28 2.11 -32.72 25.91
C THR A 28 1.83 -33.52 24.65
N THR A 29 0.77 -34.32 24.64
CA THR A 29 0.36 -35.10 23.49
C THR A 29 -0.08 -34.21 22.33
N ILE A 30 -0.89 -33.18 22.61
CA ILE A 30 -1.36 -32.24 21.60
C ILE A 30 -0.19 -31.53 20.89
N LYS A 31 0.73 -30.96 21.64
CA LYS A 31 1.91 -30.27 21.11
C LYS A 31 2.82 -31.19 20.28
N ALA A 32 2.99 -32.45 20.74
CA ALA A 32 3.76 -33.45 20.00
C ALA A 32 3.09 -33.80 18.65
N LYS A 33 1.79 -34.04 18.66
CA LYS A 33 0.99 -34.30 17.43
C LYS A 33 1.02 -33.10 16.49
N TYR A 34 0.79 -31.90 17.00
CA TYR A 34 0.83 -30.65 16.23
C TYR A 34 2.18 -30.47 15.53
N LYS A 35 3.28 -30.65 16.26
CA LYS A 35 4.64 -30.63 15.70
C LYS A 35 4.83 -31.67 14.59
N ALA A 36 4.33 -32.89 14.79
CA ALA A 36 4.47 -33.98 13.82
C ALA A 36 3.70 -33.69 12.52
N VAL A 37 2.49 -33.15 12.62
CA VAL A 37 1.67 -32.76 11.45
C VAL A 37 2.37 -31.64 10.67
N TRP A 38 2.79 -30.58 11.34
CA TRP A 38 3.46 -29.46 10.65
C TRP A 38 4.82 -29.88 10.06
N LYS A 39 5.54 -30.81 10.68
CA LYS A 39 6.77 -31.37 10.09
C LYS A 39 6.50 -32.07 8.77
N GLN A 40 5.40 -32.83 8.66
CA GLN A 40 5.02 -33.52 7.43
C GLN A 40 4.63 -32.51 6.33
N ILE A 41 3.77 -31.56 6.64
CA ILE A 41 3.34 -30.50 5.71
C ILE A 41 4.55 -29.72 5.21
N ALA A 42 5.36 -29.21 6.13
CA ALA A 42 6.51 -28.39 5.81
C ALA A 42 7.55 -29.17 4.97
N THR A 43 7.78 -30.44 5.28
CA THR A 43 8.70 -31.30 4.49
C THR A 43 8.17 -31.52 3.08
N LYS A 44 6.87 -31.79 2.94
CA LYS A 44 6.23 -32.01 1.63
C LYS A 44 6.34 -30.80 0.72
N PHE A 45 6.14 -29.61 1.27
CA PHE A 45 6.07 -28.36 0.51
C PHE A 45 7.31 -27.48 0.59
N LYS A 46 8.44 -27.97 1.12
CA LYS A 46 9.65 -27.17 1.33
C LYS A 46 10.26 -26.54 0.08
N ASN A 47 10.01 -27.14 -1.09
CA ASN A 47 10.52 -26.67 -2.37
C ASN A 47 9.54 -25.73 -3.11
N TYR A 48 8.33 -25.57 -2.61
CA TYR A 48 7.38 -24.60 -3.17
C TYR A 48 7.86 -23.19 -2.82
N ASP A 49 7.64 -22.27 -3.72
CA ASP A 49 8.10 -20.89 -3.59
C ASP A 49 7.24 -20.05 -2.62
N GLN A 50 7.43 -18.76 -2.63
CA GLN A 50 6.76 -17.80 -1.75
C GLN A 50 5.27 -17.60 -2.04
N HIS A 51 4.74 -18.16 -3.14
CA HIS A 51 3.29 -18.12 -3.39
C HIS A 51 2.50 -19.03 -2.46
N LEU A 52 3.18 -19.94 -1.77
CA LEU A 52 2.60 -20.78 -0.73
C LEU A 52 2.95 -20.23 0.64
N VAL A 53 1.95 -19.83 1.39
CA VAL A 53 2.02 -19.37 2.78
C VAL A 53 1.50 -20.48 3.68
N PHE A 54 2.10 -20.66 4.83
CA PHE A 54 1.60 -21.56 5.87
C PHE A 54 0.99 -20.74 6.99
N GLU A 55 -0.21 -21.12 7.39
CA GLU A 55 -0.92 -20.58 8.54
C GLU A 55 -1.01 -21.63 9.64
N SER A 56 -0.60 -21.26 10.84
CA SER A 56 -0.41 -22.13 11.99
C SER A 56 -1.63 -22.98 12.32
N MET A 57 -2.79 -22.35 12.44
CA MET A 57 -4.09 -22.94 12.75
C MET A 57 -5.19 -21.97 12.35
N ASN A 58 -6.42 -22.41 12.39
CA ASN A 58 -7.61 -21.59 12.19
C ASN A 58 -8.03 -20.88 13.49
N GLU A 59 -9.29 -20.89 13.82
CA GLU A 59 -9.94 -20.19 14.95
C GLU A 59 -9.81 -20.99 16.25
N GLU A 60 -8.59 -21.17 16.75
CA GLU A 60 -8.35 -21.95 17.95
C GLU A 60 -8.69 -21.15 19.23
N PHE A 61 -9.49 -21.75 20.12
CA PHE A 61 -9.84 -21.26 21.45
C PHE A 61 -10.29 -22.43 22.35
N ASP A 62 -10.69 -22.19 23.60
CA ASP A 62 -11.07 -23.23 24.55
C ASP A 62 -12.56 -23.61 24.52
N GLY A 63 -13.28 -23.20 23.47
CA GLY A 63 -14.73 -23.45 23.32
C GLY A 63 -15.61 -22.49 24.12
N THR A 64 -15.05 -21.59 24.90
CA THR A 64 -15.78 -20.59 25.68
C THR A 64 -15.62 -19.22 25.04
N TYR A 65 -16.71 -18.67 24.53
CA TYR A 65 -16.68 -17.30 24.00
C TYR A 65 -16.56 -16.30 25.15
N GLY A 66 -15.69 -15.30 24.97
CA GLY A 66 -15.45 -14.26 25.96
C GLY A 66 -13.96 -14.03 26.20
N ILE A 67 -13.64 -13.48 27.37
CA ILE A 67 -12.25 -13.15 27.71
C ILE A 67 -11.41 -14.43 27.79
N PRO A 68 -10.29 -14.52 27.04
CA PRO A 68 -9.41 -15.68 27.05
C PRO A 68 -8.89 -16.03 28.44
N SER A 69 -8.84 -17.30 28.78
CA SER A 69 -8.06 -17.74 29.94
C SER A 69 -6.56 -17.61 29.64
N SER A 70 -5.77 -17.14 30.58
CA SER A 70 -4.33 -16.94 30.40
C SER A 70 -3.59 -18.23 30.06
N THR A 71 -4.00 -19.36 30.66
CA THR A 71 -3.42 -20.68 30.42
C THR A 71 -3.69 -21.19 29.01
N ALA A 72 -4.95 -21.11 28.56
CA ALA A 72 -5.32 -21.54 27.20
C ALA A 72 -4.65 -20.64 26.15
N TYR A 73 -4.59 -19.34 26.40
CA TYR A 73 -3.90 -18.43 25.48
C TYR A 73 -2.39 -18.70 25.39
N ALA A 74 -1.76 -19.03 26.53
CA ALA A 74 -0.35 -19.44 26.54
C ALA A 74 -0.11 -20.71 25.70
N ASN A 75 -1.09 -21.62 25.63
CA ASN A 75 -1.02 -22.79 24.75
C ASN A 75 -1.09 -22.42 23.26
N ILE A 76 -1.93 -21.47 22.88
CA ILE A 76 -1.98 -20.94 21.50
C ILE A 76 -0.63 -20.31 21.12
N ASN A 77 -0.04 -19.50 21.98
CA ASN A 77 1.29 -18.94 21.77
C ASN A 77 2.35 -20.05 21.61
N ALA A 78 2.25 -21.11 22.42
CA ALA A 78 3.16 -22.25 22.30
C ALA A 78 2.98 -23.02 20.99
N TYR A 79 1.75 -23.17 20.49
CA TYR A 79 1.50 -23.77 19.17
C TYR A 79 2.13 -22.91 18.07
N ASN A 80 1.97 -21.61 18.09
CA ASN A 80 2.59 -20.68 17.15
C ASN A 80 4.13 -20.79 17.18
N GLN A 81 4.74 -20.90 18.35
CA GLN A 81 6.19 -21.11 18.48
C GLN A 81 6.63 -22.46 17.89
N ILE A 82 5.91 -23.55 18.23
CA ILE A 82 6.18 -24.91 17.70
C ILE A 82 6.06 -24.91 16.17
N PHE A 83 5.06 -24.24 15.62
CA PHE A 83 4.85 -24.09 14.18
C PHE A 83 6.05 -23.41 13.52
N VAL A 84 6.42 -22.22 13.98
CA VAL A 84 7.53 -21.45 13.41
C VAL A 84 8.82 -22.26 13.43
N ASP A 85 9.18 -22.81 14.59
CA ASP A 85 10.41 -23.59 14.75
C ASP A 85 10.40 -24.83 13.84
N THR A 86 9.29 -25.56 13.82
CA THR A 86 9.17 -26.80 13.03
C THR A 86 9.27 -26.52 11.53
N VAL A 87 8.58 -25.52 11.04
CA VAL A 87 8.63 -25.16 9.62
C VAL A 87 10.03 -24.73 9.22
N ARG A 88 10.65 -23.82 9.94
CA ARG A 88 12.01 -23.31 9.68
C ARG A 88 13.05 -24.44 9.62
N GLN A 89 13.02 -25.35 10.59
CA GLN A 89 13.98 -26.46 10.69
C GLN A 89 13.90 -27.47 9.54
N THR A 90 12.82 -27.49 8.76
CA THR A 90 12.76 -28.34 7.55
C THR A 90 13.63 -27.83 6.41
N GLY A 91 14.12 -26.58 6.47
CA GLY A 91 15.03 -25.98 5.51
C GLY A 91 14.40 -25.70 4.14
N GLY A 92 15.24 -25.57 3.11
CA GLY A 92 14.79 -25.18 1.77
C GLY A 92 14.09 -23.81 1.79
N ASN A 93 13.04 -23.65 0.98
CA ASN A 93 12.29 -22.41 0.93
C ASN A 93 11.55 -22.08 2.23
N ASN A 94 11.37 -23.06 3.12
CA ASN A 94 10.73 -22.84 4.41
C ASN A 94 11.57 -21.96 5.35
N ALA A 95 12.90 -21.94 5.19
CA ALA A 95 13.77 -21.04 5.94
C ALA A 95 13.47 -19.54 5.67
N LYS A 96 12.84 -19.26 4.51
CA LYS A 96 12.51 -17.89 4.04
C LYS A 96 11.00 -17.63 3.90
N ARG A 97 10.16 -18.65 4.05
CA ARG A 97 8.71 -18.59 3.83
C ARG A 97 8.05 -17.62 4.79
N TRP A 98 7.03 -16.90 4.32
CA TRP A 98 6.12 -16.18 5.18
C TRP A 98 5.25 -17.16 5.97
N LEU A 99 5.15 -16.96 7.28
CA LEU A 99 4.36 -17.75 8.20
C LEU A 99 3.28 -16.87 8.82
N LEU A 100 2.05 -17.35 8.79
CA LEU A 100 0.88 -16.64 9.28
C LEU A 100 0.45 -17.27 10.61
N ILE A 101 0.25 -16.46 11.63
CA ILE A 101 -0.09 -16.92 12.99
C ILE A 101 -1.33 -16.20 13.51
N PRO A 102 -2.33 -16.92 14.04
CA PRO A 102 -3.48 -16.32 14.68
C PRO A 102 -3.26 -16.06 16.17
N GLY A 103 -4.03 -15.14 16.72
CA GLY A 103 -4.32 -15.04 18.14
C GLY A 103 -5.53 -15.89 18.54
N TRP A 104 -6.07 -15.64 19.73
CA TRP A 104 -7.27 -16.30 20.27
C TRP A 104 -8.45 -16.16 19.33
N ASN A 105 -8.97 -17.29 18.84
CA ASN A 105 -10.12 -17.35 17.92
C ASN A 105 -10.03 -16.37 16.76
N THR A 106 -8.81 -16.10 16.25
CA THR A 106 -8.55 -15.08 15.22
C THR A 106 -9.17 -13.69 15.50
N ASN A 107 -9.60 -13.46 16.74
CA ASN A 107 -10.32 -12.26 17.15
C ASN A 107 -9.36 -11.06 17.27
N ILE A 108 -9.72 -9.94 16.64
CA ILE A 108 -8.93 -8.72 16.59
C ILE A 108 -8.68 -8.16 18.01
N SER A 109 -9.74 -8.02 18.80
CA SER A 109 -9.62 -7.44 20.16
C SER A 109 -8.72 -8.25 21.06
N TYR A 110 -8.79 -9.58 20.99
CA TYR A 110 -7.95 -10.47 21.79
C TYR A 110 -6.53 -10.59 21.26
N THR A 111 -6.30 -10.33 19.98
CA THR A 111 -4.97 -10.34 19.37
C THR A 111 -4.25 -9.01 19.57
N ALA A 112 -4.96 -7.88 19.35
CA ALA A 112 -4.39 -6.54 19.49
C ALA A 112 -4.35 -6.04 20.94
N GLY A 113 -5.31 -6.45 21.78
CA GLY A 113 -5.41 -6.05 23.18
C GLY A 113 -4.42 -6.75 24.12
N ASN A 114 -4.52 -6.45 25.40
CA ASN A 114 -3.64 -7.00 26.45
C ASN A 114 -4.20 -8.30 27.06
N TYR A 115 -4.48 -9.28 26.20
CA TYR A 115 -5.10 -10.56 26.61
C TYR A 115 -4.12 -11.74 26.59
N GLY A 116 -2.84 -11.51 26.29
CA GLY A 116 -1.81 -12.54 26.37
C GLY A 116 -1.21 -12.97 25.03
N PHE A 117 -1.60 -12.35 23.88
CA PHE A 117 -0.95 -12.64 22.60
C PHE A 117 0.55 -12.28 22.67
N SER A 118 1.40 -13.20 22.21
CA SER A 118 2.83 -12.96 22.06
C SER A 118 3.32 -13.44 20.69
N LEU A 119 4.22 -12.66 20.09
CA LEU A 119 4.88 -13.04 18.84
C LEU A 119 5.87 -14.19 19.11
N PRO A 120 5.90 -15.24 18.29
CA PRO A 120 6.94 -16.25 18.39
C PRO A 120 8.29 -15.66 17.97
N THR A 121 9.36 -16.22 18.52
CA THR A 121 10.72 -15.95 18.05
C THR A 121 10.99 -16.72 16.76
N ASP A 122 11.71 -16.13 15.80
CA ASP A 122 12.05 -16.74 14.52
C ASP A 122 13.56 -17.06 14.46
N ASN A 123 14.00 -17.95 15.36
CA ASN A 123 15.43 -18.24 15.57
C ASN A 123 16.06 -19.08 14.44
N TYR A 124 15.25 -19.80 13.68
CA TYR A 124 15.73 -20.73 12.63
C TYR A 124 15.48 -20.20 11.21
N LYS A 125 15.14 -18.92 11.06
CA LYS A 125 15.03 -18.31 9.73
C LYS A 125 16.41 -18.21 9.07
N ASP A 126 16.42 -18.12 7.75
CA ASP A 126 17.64 -17.87 6.98
C ASP A 126 18.34 -16.59 7.47
N SER A 127 19.63 -16.68 7.74
CA SER A 127 20.42 -15.57 8.30
C SER A 127 20.52 -14.35 7.37
N SER A 128 20.28 -14.53 6.07
CA SER A 128 20.21 -13.41 5.11
C SER A 128 18.95 -12.56 5.25
N ILE A 129 17.96 -13.02 6.03
CA ILE A 129 16.70 -12.30 6.26
C ILE A 129 16.80 -11.48 7.54
N THR A 130 16.83 -10.18 7.39
CA THR A 130 16.93 -9.22 8.51
C THR A 130 15.57 -8.79 9.05
N THR A 131 14.50 -8.87 8.21
CA THR A 131 13.13 -8.50 8.59
C THR A 131 12.34 -9.71 9.09
N PRO A 132 11.35 -9.54 9.98
CA PRO A 132 10.45 -10.61 10.37
C PRO A 132 9.74 -11.21 9.14
N ARG A 133 9.60 -12.54 9.12
CA ARG A 133 8.83 -13.28 8.11
C ARG A 133 7.60 -13.94 8.74
N ILE A 134 6.99 -13.21 9.66
CA ILE A 134 5.78 -13.60 10.37
C ILE A 134 4.69 -12.58 10.05
N MET A 135 3.51 -13.06 9.74
CA MET A 135 2.29 -12.29 9.52
C MET A 135 1.25 -12.68 10.58
N ILE A 136 0.34 -11.77 10.86
CA ILE A 136 -0.72 -11.99 11.85
C ILE A 136 -2.03 -12.28 11.13
N SER A 137 -2.70 -13.37 11.51
CA SER A 137 -4.03 -13.75 11.04
C SER A 137 -5.10 -13.27 12.00
N VAL A 138 -6.13 -12.63 11.47
CA VAL A 138 -7.37 -12.30 12.17
C VAL A 138 -8.55 -12.53 11.24
N HIS A 139 -9.73 -12.81 11.81
CA HIS A 139 -10.98 -12.86 11.06
C HIS A 139 -11.88 -11.70 11.45
N TYR A 140 -12.82 -11.33 10.59
CA TYR A 140 -13.72 -10.21 10.84
C TYR A 140 -15.16 -10.51 10.44
N TYR A 141 -15.97 -10.85 11.44
CA TYR A 141 -17.40 -11.15 11.31
C TYR A 141 -18.24 -10.29 12.27
N ASP A 142 -17.76 -9.09 12.60
CA ASP A 142 -18.46 -8.21 13.52
C ASP A 142 -19.38 -7.21 12.79
N PRO A 143 -20.63 -7.09 13.20
CA PRO A 143 -21.30 -7.83 14.28
C PRO A 143 -21.81 -9.20 13.83
N TRP A 144 -21.70 -10.21 14.68
CA TRP A 144 -22.06 -11.60 14.35
C TRP A 144 -23.55 -11.76 13.99
N ASP A 145 -24.45 -11.02 14.64
CA ASP A 145 -25.89 -11.04 14.34
C ASP A 145 -26.22 -10.61 12.90
N PHE A 146 -25.36 -9.81 12.25
CA PHE A 146 -25.41 -9.52 10.80
C PHE A 146 -24.65 -10.56 9.98
N CYS A 147 -23.43 -10.91 10.43
CA CYS A 147 -22.49 -11.67 9.61
C CYS A 147 -22.72 -13.17 9.60
N GLY A 148 -23.20 -13.78 10.70
CA GLY A 148 -23.24 -15.24 10.83
C GLY A 148 -24.44 -15.82 11.58
N GLU A 149 -25.17 -15.03 12.37
CA GLU A 149 -26.28 -15.53 13.17
C GLU A 149 -27.55 -15.70 12.34
N GLU A 150 -27.89 -16.95 12.01
CA GLU A 150 -29.04 -17.30 11.16
C GLU A 150 -30.37 -16.91 11.79
N SER A 151 -30.52 -17.07 13.12
CA SER A 151 -31.72 -16.74 13.86
C SER A 151 -31.96 -15.25 14.05
N SER A 152 -30.96 -14.41 13.78
CA SER A 152 -31.05 -12.97 13.94
C SER A 152 -31.88 -12.31 12.83
N ASN A 153 -32.72 -11.33 13.21
CA ASN A 153 -33.43 -10.47 12.27
C ASN A 153 -32.59 -9.33 11.71
N VAL A 154 -31.31 -9.22 12.08
CA VAL A 154 -30.38 -8.23 11.58
C VAL A 154 -29.99 -8.58 10.14
N THR A 155 -30.45 -7.74 9.21
CA THR A 155 -30.26 -7.91 7.76
C THR A 155 -29.60 -6.70 7.10
N GLN A 156 -29.44 -5.60 7.86
CA GLN A 156 -28.89 -4.33 7.38
C GLN A 156 -27.70 -3.90 8.23
N TRP A 157 -26.77 -3.17 7.60
CA TRP A 157 -25.52 -2.75 8.25
C TRP A 157 -25.05 -1.38 7.73
N GLY A 158 -24.45 -0.58 8.62
CA GLY A 158 -23.75 0.66 8.30
C GLY A 158 -24.66 1.80 7.86
N ASP A 159 -24.08 2.82 7.24
CA ASP A 159 -24.74 4.09 6.88
C ASP A 159 -25.86 3.91 5.82
N THR A 160 -25.88 2.79 5.10
CA THR A 160 -26.91 2.50 4.08
C THR A 160 -28.14 1.79 4.65
N ALA A 161 -28.12 1.42 5.93
CA ALA A 161 -29.25 0.82 6.59
C ALA A 161 -30.42 1.82 6.67
N SER A 162 -31.62 1.36 6.31
CA SER A 162 -32.83 2.16 6.27
C SER A 162 -33.83 1.84 7.39
N ASN A 163 -33.57 0.75 8.12
CA ASN A 163 -34.45 0.26 9.17
C ASN A 163 -33.66 -0.13 10.42
N SER A 164 -33.75 0.68 11.46
CA SER A 164 -33.04 0.47 12.72
C SER A 164 -33.42 -0.82 13.46
N SER A 165 -34.62 -1.37 13.24
CA SER A 165 -35.01 -2.65 13.84
C SER A 165 -34.35 -3.86 13.18
N LYS A 166 -33.66 -3.65 12.04
CA LYS A 166 -32.93 -4.65 11.28
C LYS A 166 -31.41 -4.44 11.33
N THR A 167 -30.92 -3.53 12.17
CA THR A 167 -29.50 -3.26 12.39
C THR A 167 -29.06 -3.74 13.76
N SER A 168 -27.80 -4.12 13.88
CA SER A 168 -27.17 -4.40 15.17
C SER A 168 -27.02 -3.11 15.99
N SER A 169 -27.04 -3.25 17.31
CA SER A 169 -26.76 -2.16 18.24
C SER A 169 -25.25 -1.88 18.40
N TRP A 170 -24.38 -2.67 17.79
CA TRP A 170 -22.93 -2.59 17.85
C TRP A 170 -22.30 -2.99 16.52
N GLY A 171 -20.99 -2.87 16.39
CA GLY A 171 -20.26 -3.37 15.21
C GLY A 171 -20.48 -2.53 13.95
N ASP A 172 -20.76 -1.25 14.10
CA ASP A 172 -20.89 -0.28 13.02
C ASP A 172 -19.56 0.03 12.31
N GLU A 173 -19.59 0.92 11.35
CA GLU A 173 -18.38 1.34 10.62
C GLU A 173 -17.31 1.95 11.53
N SER A 174 -17.71 2.65 12.58
CA SER A 174 -16.79 3.25 13.54
C SER A 174 -16.06 2.18 14.36
N TYR A 175 -16.80 1.14 14.76
CA TYR A 175 -16.23 -0.02 15.41
C TYR A 175 -15.22 -0.74 14.49
N MET A 176 -15.60 -1.07 13.25
CA MET A 176 -14.71 -1.68 12.24
C MET A 176 -13.40 -0.89 12.10
N LYS A 177 -13.51 0.41 11.99
CA LYS A 177 -12.38 1.33 11.89
C LYS A 177 -11.45 1.26 13.10
N SER A 178 -12.01 1.19 14.31
CA SER A 178 -11.23 1.09 15.55
C SER A 178 -10.50 -0.24 15.65
N GLN A 179 -11.14 -1.33 15.26
CA GLN A 179 -10.55 -2.68 15.23
C GLN A 179 -9.34 -2.73 14.26
N PHE A 180 -9.51 -2.24 13.03
CA PHE A 180 -8.43 -2.26 12.05
C PHE A 180 -7.30 -1.29 12.41
N ALA A 181 -7.62 -0.15 13.02
CA ALA A 181 -6.61 0.76 13.54
C ALA A 181 -5.77 0.13 14.67
N SER A 182 -6.38 -0.69 15.54
CA SER A 182 -5.65 -1.39 16.60
C SER A 182 -4.64 -2.39 16.05
N MET A 183 -5.00 -3.14 14.99
CA MET A 183 -4.08 -4.05 14.30
C MET A 183 -2.95 -3.29 13.60
N TYR A 184 -3.26 -2.17 12.94
CA TYR A 184 -2.24 -1.31 12.35
C TYR A 184 -1.24 -0.82 13.40
N ASN A 185 -1.74 -0.25 14.50
CA ASN A 185 -0.89 0.34 15.53
C ASN A 185 0.01 -0.70 16.21
N LYS A 186 -0.49 -1.92 16.44
CA LYS A 186 0.28 -2.96 17.15
C LYS A 186 1.23 -3.73 16.23
N PHE A 187 0.81 -4.04 14.99
CA PHE A 187 1.51 -4.98 14.13
C PHE A 187 2.01 -4.38 12.83
N VAL A 188 1.14 -3.78 12.02
CA VAL A 188 1.53 -3.28 10.69
C VAL A 188 2.60 -2.19 10.80
N SER A 189 2.42 -1.23 11.72
CA SER A 189 3.41 -0.17 11.98
C SER A 189 4.75 -0.68 12.51
N ALA A 190 4.75 -1.86 13.13
CA ALA A 190 5.95 -2.54 13.64
C ALA A 190 6.59 -3.49 12.58
N GLY A 191 6.07 -3.52 11.35
CA GLY A 191 6.61 -4.31 10.26
C GLY A 191 6.08 -5.74 10.15
N TYR A 192 5.02 -6.09 10.91
CA TYR A 192 4.34 -7.38 10.81
C TYR A 192 3.08 -7.24 9.94
N PRO A 193 3.05 -7.81 8.71
CA PRO A 193 1.86 -7.77 7.88
C PRO A 193 0.68 -8.45 8.55
N VAL A 194 -0.54 -7.96 8.29
CA VAL A 194 -1.78 -8.52 8.82
C VAL A 194 -2.65 -9.01 7.66
N VAL A 195 -3.16 -10.23 7.80
CA VAL A 195 -4.14 -10.83 6.89
C VAL A 195 -5.46 -10.96 7.65
N ILE A 196 -6.52 -10.39 7.10
CA ILE A 196 -7.88 -10.72 7.53
C ILE A 196 -8.23 -12.00 6.77
N GLY A 197 -7.92 -13.15 7.37
CA GLY A 197 -7.97 -14.46 6.73
C GLY A 197 -9.38 -14.87 6.32
N GLU A 198 -10.39 -14.33 7.01
CA GLU A 198 -11.80 -14.49 6.66
C GLU A 198 -12.57 -13.21 7.00
N TYR A 199 -13.49 -12.85 6.10
CA TYR A 199 -14.57 -11.91 6.38
C TYR A 199 -15.74 -12.20 5.45
N GLY A 200 -16.95 -11.87 5.88
CA GLY A 200 -18.13 -12.06 5.06
C GLY A 200 -19.42 -11.85 5.85
N SER A 201 -20.52 -12.10 5.19
CA SER A 201 -21.85 -12.12 5.80
C SER A 201 -22.79 -13.09 5.07
N ILE A 202 -23.67 -13.73 5.82
CA ILE A 202 -24.65 -14.72 5.31
C ILE A 202 -25.72 -14.05 4.47
N ASP A 203 -26.31 -14.82 3.54
CA ASP A 203 -27.39 -14.36 2.67
C ASP A 203 -28.75 -14.43 3.38
N LYS A 204 -29.32 -13.27 3.69
CA LYS A 204 -30.67 -13.12 4.26
C LYS A 204 -31.65 -12.47 3.26
N ALA A 205 -31.38 -12.54 1.95
CA ALA A 205 -32.20 -11.89 0.92
C ALA A 205 -33.65 -12.46 0.88
N ALA A 206 -33.84 -13.68 1.31
CA ALA A 206 -35.19 -14.29 1.46
C ALA A 206 -36.06 -13.55 2.50
N TYR A 207 -35.44 -12.88 3.48
CA TYR A 207 -36.14 -12.17 4.57
C TYR A 207 -36.09 -10.64 4.38
N ASP A 208 -35.11 -10.15 3.62
CA ASP A 208 -34.97 -8.74 3.32
C ASP A 208 -34.25 -8.55 1.98
N ALA A 209 -34.98 -8.10 0.97
CA ALA A 209 -34.44 -7.86 -0.36
C ALA A 209 -33.25 -6.88 -0.39
N SER A 210 -33.10 -6.03 0.65
CA SER A 210 -31.94 -5.12 0.78
C SER A 210 -30.66 -5.83 1.23
N SER A 211 -30.75 -7.05 1.80
CA SER A 211 -29.63 -7.78 2.39
C SER A 211 -28.42 -7.90 1.44
N THR A 212 -28.65 -8.22 0.17
CA THR A 212 -27.53 -8.31 -0.81
C THR A 212 -26.78 -6.97 -0.97
N ALA A 213 -27.48 -5.84 -0.95
CA ALA A 213 -26.86 -4.52 -1.02
C ALA A 213 -26.08 -4.19 0.27
N GLN A 214 -26.62 -4.59 1.41
CA GLN A 214 -25.98 -4.40 2.72
C GLN A 214 -24.71 -5.26 2.86
N ARG A 215 -24.75 -6.51 2.39
CA ARG A 215 -23.57 -7.39 2.30
C ARG A 215 -22.48 -6.80 1.40
N ALA A 216 -22.88 -6.22 0.26
CA ALA A 216 -21.95 -5.56 -0.64
C ALA A 216 -21.30 -4.33 0.00
N GLU A 217 -22.06 -3.50 0.74
CA GLU A 217 -21.52 -2.34 1.46
C GLU A 217 -20.55 -2.79 2.57
N PHE A 218 -20.92 -3.80 3.36
CA PHE A 218 -20.04 -4.38 4.38
C PHE A 218 -18.71 -4.83 3.76
N ALA A 219 -18.75 -5.64 2.68
CA ALA A 219 -17.56 -6.11 2.00
C ALA A 219 -16.69 -4.95 1.46
N LYS A 220 -17.33 -3.92 0.90
CA LYS A 220 -16.64 -2.71 0.44
C LYS A 220 -15.93 -1.99 1.57
N LYS A 221 -16.57 -1.83 2.74
CA LYS A 221 -15.99 -1.16 3.90
C LYS A 221 -14.85 -1.96 4.50
N VAL A 222 -14.99 -3.28 4.65
CA VAL A 222 -13.87 -4.15 5.06
C VAL A 222 -12.67 -3.94 4.12
N CYS A 223 -12.86 -4.05 2.81
CA CYS A 223 -11.81 -3.84 1.83
C CYS A 223 -11.20 -2.43 1.91
N THR A 224 -12.04 -1.41 2.06
CA THR A 224 -11.59 0.00 2.14
C THR A 224 -10.69 0.23 3.35
N TYR A 225 -11.11 -0.24 4.52
CA TYR A 225 -10.32 -0.05 5.73
C TYR A 225 -9.12 -1.00 5.81
N ALA A 226 -9.23 -2.24 5.31
CA ALA A 226 -8.08 -3.12 5.16
C ALA A 226 -6.98 -2.46 4.31
N LYS A 227 -7.35 -1.93 3.14
CA LYS A 227 -6.43 -1.18 2.26
C LYS A 227 -5.83 0.04 2.94
N LYS A 228 -6.66 0.83 3.65
CA LYS A 228 -6.22 2.02 4.39
C LYS A 228 -5.16 1.70 5.44
N TYR A 229 -5.33 0.61 6.15
CA TYR A 229 -4.46 0.18 7.25
C TYR A 229 -3.38 -0.85 6.82
N GLY A 230 -3.21 -1.08 5.51
CA GLY A 230 -2.15 -1.97 4.99
C GLY A 230 -2.35 -3.45 5.30
N MET A 231 -3.61 -3.90 5.40
CA MET A 231 -3.98 -5.29 5.64
C MET A 231 -4.54 -5.94 4.36
N VAL A 232 -4.50 -7.26 4.30
CA VAL A 232 -5.01 -8.06 3.16
C VAL A 232 -6.29 -8.78 3.57
N PRO A 233 -7.46 -8.42 3.02
CA PRO A 233 -8.72 -9.11 3.31
C PRO A 233 -8.94 -10.30 2.38
N VAL A 234 -9.40 -11.44 2.92
CA VAL A 234 -9.77 -12.65 2.19
C VAL A 234 -11.26 -12.92 2.45
N LEU A 235 -12.05 -12.89 1.37
CA LEU A 235 -13.49 -13.14 1.46
C LEU A 235 -13.74 -14.62 1.76
N TRP A 236 -14.58 -14.90 2.77
CA TRP A 236 -15.04 -16.24 3.06
C TRP A 236 -16.14 -16.68 2.09
N ASP A 237 -15.91 -17.78 1.36
CA ASP A 237 -16.86 -18.44 0.48
C ASP A 237 -16.92 -19.92 0.84
N ASN A 238 -17.98 -20.35 1.53
CA ASN A 238 -18.17 -21.74 1.95
C ASN A 238 -18.74 -22.64 0.84
N GLY A 239 -19.02 -22.10 -0.36
CA GLY A 239 -19.62 -22.83 -1.48
C GLY A 239 -21.14 -22.96 -1.39
N ASP A 240 -21.78 -22.54 -0.30
CA ASP A 240 -23.24 -22.55 -0.15
C ASP A 240 -23.85 -21.26 -0.72
N ILE A 241 -24.65 -21.41 -1.79
CA ILE A 241 -25.33 -20.33 -2.51
C ILE A 241 -26.79 -20.11 -2.05
N ASN A 242 -27.25 -20.86 -1.06
CA ASN A 242 -28.63 -20.81 -0.53
C ASN A 242 -28.75 -19.70 0.54
N THR A 243 -29.95 -19.57 1.09
CA THR A 243 -30.22 -18.75 2.28
C THR A 243 -29.24 -19.12 3.39
N TYR A 244 -28.66 -18.11 4.04
CA TYR A 244 -27.61 -18.21 5.04
C TYR A 244 -26.23 -18.66 4.51
N GLY A 245 -26.08 -18.92 3.20
CA GLY A 245 -24.78 -19.20 2.60
C GLY A 245 -23.90 -17.94 2.47
N PHE A 246 -22.59 -18.14 2.50
CA PHE A 246 -21.59 -17.09 2.26
C PHE A 246 -21.18 -16.99 0.80
N ALA A 247 -21.48 -18.01 -0.02
CA ALA A 247 -20.89 -18.13 -1.35
C ALA A 247 -21.29 -16.98 -2.27
N VAL A 248 -20.32 -16.49 -3.00
CA VAL A 248 -20.49 -15.49 -4.07
C VAL A 248 -20.32 -16.12 -5.45
N ILE A 249 -19.84 -17.37 -5.50
CA ILE A 249 -19.62 -18.14 -6.72
C ILE A 249 -20.29 -19.51 -6.59
N ASN A 250 -21.08 -19.88 -7.59
CA ASN A 250 -21.57 -21.26 -7.71
C ASN A 250 -20.42 -22.14 -8.25
N ARG A 251 -19.85 -22.99 -7.39
CA ARG A 251 -18.68 -23.82 -7.72
C ARG A 251 -18.98 -24.89 -8.79
N ASN A 252 -20.23 -25.33 -8.94
CA ASN A 252 -20.61 -26.32 -9.95
C ASN A 252 -20.65 -25.72 -11.36
N THR A 253 -21.03 -24.44 -11.49
CA THR A 253 -21.16 -23.75 -12.77
C THR A 253 -20.04 -22.74 -13.04
N CYS A 254 -19.17 -22.50 -12.06
CA CYS A 254 -18.13 -21.47 -12.07
C CYS A 254 -18.66 -20.07 -12.37
N LYS A 255 -19.92 -19.78 -12.00
CA LYS A 255 -20.56 -18.49 -12.23
C LYS A 255 -20.67 -17.69 -10.94
N VAL A 256 -20.47 -16.37 -11.04
CA VAL A 256 -20.76 -15.44 -9.96
C VAL A 256 -22.28 -15.40 -9.71
N THR A 257 -22.69 -15.56 -8.46
CA THR A 257 -24.09 -15.49 -8.01
C THR A 257 -24.40 -14.18 -7.28
N GLN A 258 -23.39 -13.56 -6.69
CA GLN A 258 -23.50 -12.33 -5.90
C GLN A 258 -22.66 -11.19 -6.53
N GLN A 259 -23.04 -10.76 -7.76
CA GLN A 259 -22.26 -9.79 -8.53
C GLN A 259 -22.04 -8.47 -7.79
N LYS A 260 -23.04 -7.98 -7.03
CA LYS A 260 -22.91 -6.73 -6.25
C LYS A 260 -21.78 -6.78 -5.22
N ILE A 261 -21.56 -7.93 -4.58
CA ILE A 261 -20.47 -8.10 -3.62
C ILE A 261 -19.13 -8.07 -4.33
N ILE A 262 -19.01 -8.78 -5.45
CA ILE A 262 -17.80 -8.79 -6.27
C ILE A 262 -17.47 -7.37 -6.79
N ASP A 263 -18.48 -6.65 -7.31
CA ASP A 263 -18.29 -5.28 -7.81
C ASP A 263 -17.86 -4.33 -6.69
N ALA A 264 -18.43 -4.49 -5.48
CA ALA A 264 -18.05 -3.71 -4.31
C ALA A 264 -16.58 -3.93 -3.93
N ILE A 265 -16.11 -5.18 -3.88
CA ILE A 265 -14.72 -5.53 -3.64
C ILE A 265 -13.81 -4.96 -4.74
N LEU A 266 -14.17 -5.15 -6.01
CA LEU A 266 -13.40 -4.68 -7.15
C LEU A 266 -13.37 -3.15 -7.26
N SER A 267 -14.35 -2.44 -6.70
CA SER A 267 -14.31 -0.98 -6.61
C SER A 267 -13.17 -0.46 -5.73
N VAL A 268 -12.74 -1.27 -4.74
CA VAL A 268 -11.62 -0.96 -3.83
C VAL A 268 -10.30 -1.55 -4.35
N TYR A 269 -10.37 -2.75 -4.91
CA TYR A 269 -9.26 -3.48 -5.53
C TYR A 269 -9.58 -3.74 -7.01
N PRO A 270 -9.52 -2.70 -7.85
CA PRO A 270 -9.84 -2.88 -9.26
C PRO A 270 -8.93 -3.94 -9.88
N LYS A 271 -9.48 -4.79 -10.71
CA LYS A 271 -8.68 -5.69 -11.55
C LYS A 271 -7.64 -4.84 -12.26
N SER A 272 -6.38 -5.23 -12.18
CA SER A 272 -5.40 -4.75 -13.13
C SER A 272 -5.95 -5.03 -14.51
N SER A 273 -6.29 -3.98 -15.26
CA SER A 273 -6.87 -4.14 -16.58
C SER A 273 -5.84 -4.81 -17.49
N THR A 274 -5.95 -6.13 -17.67
CA THR A 274 -5.32 -6.85 -18.79
C THR A 274 -6.14 -6.63 -20.07
N GLY A 275 -6.84 -5.53 -20.16
CA GLY A 275 -7.66 -5.15 -21.29
C GLY A 275 -7.18 -3.82 -21.84
N ASN A 276 -6.85 -3.79 -23.12
CA ASN A 276 -6.55 -2.64 -23.98
C ASN A 276 -7.32 -1.35 -23.61
N ALA A 277 -6.96 -0.71 -22.50
CA ALA A 277 -7.04 0.71 -22.45
C ALA A 277 -5.89 1.19 -23.33
N THR A 278 -6.14 2.01 -24.33
CA THR A 278 -5.15 2.81 -25.00
C THR A 278 -4.44 3.61 -23.91
N SER A 279 -3.45 2.99 -23.26
CA SER A 279 -2.60 3.66 -22.28
C SER A 279 -1.91 4.78 -23.03
N ALA A 280 -1.97 5.98 -22.49
CA ALA A 280 -1.10 7.05 -22.95
C ALA A 280 0.31 6.47 -23.12
N SER A 281 0.93 6.71 -24.26
CA SER A 281 2.25 6.16 -24.58
C SER A 281 3.21 6.49 -23.43
N LEU A 282 3.89 5.47 -22.92
CA LEU A 282 4.96 5.64 -21.92
C LEU A 282 6.28 6.08 -22.59
N GLU A 283 6.24 6.53 -23.85
CA GLU A 283 7.43 7.06 -24.51
C GLU A 283 7.98 8.27 -23.75
N GLY A 284 9.26 8.29 -23.55
CA GLY A 284 9.91 9.33 -22.76
C GLY A 284 11.16 8.83 -22.07
N THR A 285 11.86 9.73 -21.38
CA THR A 285 13.03 9.39 -20.57
C THR A 285 12.64 9.42 -19.10
N TYR A 286 13.08 8.41 -18.35
CA TYR A 286 12.71 8.18 -16.97
C TYR A 286 13.91 7.84 -16.10
N TYR A 287 13.83 8.20 -14.82
CA TYR A 287 14.46 7.49 -13.73
C TYR A 287 13.51 6.38 -13.28
N ILE A 288 14.01 5.15 -13.20
CA ILE A 288 13.23 3.96 -12.86
C ILE A 288 13.59 3.55 -11.43
N LYS A 289 12.68 3.77 -10.49
CA LYS A 289 12.90 3.56 -9.06
C LYS A 289 12.26 2.25 -8.60
N SER A 290 13.01 1.43 -7.86
CA SER A 290 12.45 0.22 -7.22
C SER A 290 11.44 0.60 -6.12
N SER A 291 10.26 0.01 -6.17
CA SER A 291 9.26 0.15 -5.10
C SER A 291 9.70 -0.53 -3.79
N TYR A 292 10.61 -1.51 -3.89
CA TYR A 292 11.11 -2.28 -2.76
C TYR A 292 12.24 -1.55 -2.00
N SER A 293 13.34 -1.27 -2.69
CA SER A 293 14.56 -0.72 -2.08
C SER A 293 14.57 0.80 -2.03
N GLY A 294 13.74 1.47 -2.85
CA GLY A 294 13.80 2.91 -3.06
C GLY A 294 15.01 3.38 -3.88
N LEU A 295 15.87 2.46 -4.34
CA LEU A 295 17.02 2.74 -5.20
C LEU A 295 16.60 2.81 -6.67
N TYR A 296 17.49 3.31 -7.53
CA TYR A 296 17.20 3.58 -8.93
C TYR A 296 17.93 2.61 -9.85
N LEU A 297 17.28 2.21 -10.93
CA LEU A 297 17.91 1.47 -12.01
C LEU A 297 19.12 2.26 -12.51
N ASP A 298 20.23 1.58 -12.77
CA ASP A 298 21.53 2.21 -12.99
C ASP A 298 22.41 1.33 -13.87
N VAL A 299 23.10 1.91 -14.83
CA VAL A 299 24.15 1.19 -15.58
C VAL A 299 25.45 1.31 -14.80
N ALA A 300 26.00 0.18 -14.37
CA ALA A 300 27.18 0.12 -13.51
C ALA A 300 28.34 0.98 -14.04
N ASN A 301 28.88 1.81 -13.17
CA ASN A 301 29.97 2.75 -13.45
C ASN A 301 29.69 3.77 -14.58
N GLY A 302 28.42 3.91 -15.03
CA GLY A 302 28.08 4.75 -16.18
C GLY A 302 28.72 4.28 -17.49
N SER A 303 29.03 2.99 -17.59
CA SER A 303 29.74 2.42 -18.73
C SER A 303 28.90 2.53 -20.02
N ALA A 304 29.50 2.99 -21.10
CA ALA A 304 28.88 2.99 -22.43
C ALA A 304 29.12 1.67 -23.21
N SER A 305 29.84 0.71 -22.66
CA SER A 305 30.23 -0.53 -23.35
C SER A 305 29.08 -1.55 -23.40
N ASN A 306 29.13 -2.47 -24.38
CA ASN A 306 28.31 -3.67 -24.35
C ASN A 306 28.62 -4.51 -23.11
N ASN A 307 27.65 -5.25 -22.63
CA ASN A 307 27.72 -6.10 -21.44
C ASN A 307 27.90 -5.32 -20.12
N ALA A 308 27.75 -3.98 -20.12
CA ALA A 308 27.71 -3.22 -18.87
C ALA A 308 26.51 -3.69 -18.04
N ASN A 309 26.75 -4.02 -16.77
CA ASN A 309 25.74 -4.54 -15.88
C ASN A 309 24.66 -3.49 -15.57
N VAL A 310 23.42 -3.92 -15.48
CA VAL A 310 22.32 -3.11 -14.93
C VAL A 310 22.11 -3.51 -13.47
N GLN A 311 22.14 -2.54 -12.61
CA GLN A 311 22.06 -2.68 -11.15
C GLN A 311 21.05 -1.68 -10.58
N GLN A 312 20.81 -1.75 -9.29
CA GLN A 312 20.20 -0.63 -8.55
C GLN A 312 21.27 0.19 -7.84
N TYR A 313 21.06 1.50 -7.74
CA TYR A 313 22.00 2.39 -7.06
C TYR A 313 21.28 3.57 -6.39
N THR A 314 21.97 4.24 -5.44
CA THR A 314 21.48 5.51 -4.90
C THR A 314 21.28 6.53 -6.02
N TYR A 315 20.31 7.42 -5.87
CA TYR A 315 20.05 8.46 -6.87
C TYR A 315 21.28 9.34 -7.09
N THR A 316 21.70 9.46 -8.33
CA THR A 316 22.83 10.33 -8.74
C THR A 316 22.41 11.44 -9.69
N GLY A 317 21.22 11.33 -10.31
CA GLY A 317 20.71 12.28 -11.30
C GLY A 317 21.44 12.27 -12.63
N THR A 318 22.44 11.41 -12.81
CA THR A 318 23.31 11.37 -14.01
C THR A 318 22.74 10.47 -15.10
N ASP A 319 23.31 10.53 -16.30
CA ASP A 319 22.81 9.77 -17.46
C ASP A 319 22.87 8.24 -17.28
N ARG A 320 23.70 7.73 -16.36
CA ARG A 320 23.71 6.29 -16.03
C ARG A 320 22.40 5.76 -15.46
N GLN A 321 21.53 6.66 -14.97
CA GLN A 321 20.23 6.33 -14.37
C GLN A 321 19.06 6.78 -15.24
N LYS A 322 19.30 7.39 -16.40
CA LYS A 322 18.27 7.78 -17.35
C LYS A 322 18.00 6.66 -18.35
N PHE A 323 16.75 6.29 -18.48
CA PHE A 323 16.29 5.24 -19.40
C PHE A 323 15.19 5.80 -20.30
N LYS A 324 15.40 5.72 -21.64
CA LYS A 324 14.43 6.20 -22.61
C LYS A 324 13.59 5.04 -23.12
N LEU A 325 12.30 5.11 -22.89
CA LEU A 325 11.31 4.16 -23.39
C LEU A 325 10.90 4.56 -24.81
N VAL A 326 11.10 3.65 -25.76
CA VAL A 326 10.70 3.84 -27.16
C VAL A 326 9.77 2.69 -27.54
N LYS A 327 8.54 3.02 -27.93
CA LYS A 327 7.54 2.02 -28.30
C LYS A 327 7.84 1.45 -29.68
N ASP A 328 7.86 0.13 -29.78
CA ASP A 328 7.86 -0.56 -31.07
C ASP A 328 6.43 -0.57 -31.63
N SER A 329 6.25 0.10 -32.74
CA SER A 329 4.93 0.26 -33.39
C SER A 329 4.34 -1.06 -33.90
N SER A 330 5.17 -2.06 -34.17
CA SER A 330 4.73 -3.35 -34.70
C SER A 330 4.18 -4.27 -33.61
N THR A 331 4.72 -4.18 -32.40
CA THR A 331 4.38 -5.07 -31.28
C THR A 331 3.63 -4.37 -30.16
N GLY A 332 3.76 -3.04 -30.07
CA GLY A 332 3.20 -2.23 -28.98
C GLY A 332 4.02 -2.28 -27.68
N TYR A 333 5.12 -3.04 -27.63
CA TYR A 333 6.04 -3.14 -26.50
C TYR A 333 7.14 -2.07 -26.57
N TYR A 334 8.10 -2.10 -25.63
CA TYR A 334 9.09 -1.04 -25.50
C TYR A 334 10.53 -1.56 -25.57
N TYR A 335 11.38 -0.84 -26.29
CA TYR A 335 12.83 -0.88 -26.10
C TYR A 335 13.21 0.16 -25.06
N ILE A 336 14.15 -0.17 -24.18
CA ILE A 336 14.58 0.69 -23.08
C ILE A 336 16.02 1.10 -23.33
N TYR A 337 16.21 2.29 -23.91
CA TYR A 337 17.53 2.82 -24.22
C TYR A 337 18.21 3.42 -23.00
N THR A 338 19.52 3.24 -22.86
CA THR A 338 20.32 3.63 -21.70
C THR A 338 21.00 5.00 -21.94
N GLY A 339 20.82 5.93 -21.01
CA GLY A 339 21.48 7.25 -21.06
C GLY A 339 23.01 7.13 -20.90
N ALA A 340 23.51 6.15 -20.17
CA ALA A 340 24.94 5.85 -20.05
C ALA A 340 25.64 5.66 -21.40
N SER A 341 24.93 5.17 -22.41
CA SER A 341 25.43 4.99 -23.78
C SER A 341 25.14 6.18 -24.69
N GLY A 342 24.61 7.29 -24.18
CA GLY A 342 24.05 8.35 -25.01
C GLY A 342 22.83 7.91 -25.83
N TYR A 343 22.05 6.96 -25.29
CA TYR A 343 20.88 6.34 -25.95
C TYR A 343 21.20 5.58 -27.23
N SER A 344 22.44 5.07 -27.39
CA SER A 344 22.83 4.23 -28.52
C SER A 344 22.66 2.73 -28.26
N LYS A 345 22.39 2.34 -27.00
CA LYS A 345 22.22 0.95 -26.57
C LYS A 345 20.94 0.81 -25.76
N VAL A 346 20.51 -0.44 -25.59
CA VAL A 346 19.29 -0.82 -24.86
C VAL A 346 19.63 -1.79 -23.73
N ILE A 347 18.72 -1.92 -22.75
CA ILE A 347 18.81 -3.04 -21.81
C ILE A 347 18.45 -4.34 -22.50
N ASP A 348 19.05 -5.43 -22.03
CA ASP A 348 19.08 -6.72 -22.69
C ASP A 348 19.09 -7.84 -21.66
N VAL A 349 18.29 -8.89 -21.88
CA VAL A 349 18.41 -10.12 -21.09
C VAL A 349 19.58 -10.94 -21.65
N ALA A 350 20.61 -11.11 -20.84
CA ALA A 350 21.86 -11.76 -21.23
C ALA A 350 21.64 -13.13 -21.89
N GLY A 351 22.29 -13.32 -23.03
CA GLY A 351 22.26 -14.61 -23.74
C GLY A 351 20.88 -15.04 -24.25
N LYS A 352 19.89 -14.13 -24.28
CA LYS A 352 18.49 -14.48 -24.59
C LYS A 352 17.92 -15.55 -23.65
N SER A 353 18.43 -15.62 -22.44
CA SER A 353 18.03 -16.62 -21.46
C SER A 353 16.56 -16.45 -21.04
N THR A 354 15.85 -17.57 -20.89
CA THR A 354 14.50 -17.62 -20.31
C THR A 354 14.49 -18.01 -18.83
N ALA A 355 15.66 -18.32 -18.27
CA ALA A 355 15.79 -18.78 -16.89
C ALA A 355 15.67 -17.64 -15.88
N ASP A 356 15.17 -17.97 -14.69
CA ASP A 356 15.22 -17.08 -13.54
C ASP A 356 16.67 -16.81 -13.12
N GLY A 357 16.95 -15.57 -12.73
CA GLY A 357 18.29 -15.11 -12.40
C GLY A 357 19.14 -14.70 -13.62
N ALA A 358 18.58 -14.76 -14.86
CA ALA A 358 19.28 -14.27 -16.03
C ALA A 358 19.60 -12.78 -15.88
N ASN A 359 20.88 -12.43 -16.11
CA ASN A 359 21.35 -11.07 -15.88
C ASN A 359 20.72 -10.05 -16.84
N ILE A 360 20.47 -8.85 -16.35
CA ILE A 360 20.10 -7.69 -17.18
C ILE A 360 21.34 -6.85 -17.40
N LEU A 361 21.63 -6.54 -18.67
CA LEU A 361 22.79 -5.77 -19.07
C LEU A 361 22.44 -4.77 -20.16
N GLN A 362 23.38 -3.88 -20.48
CA GLN A 362 23.31 -2.98 -21.61
C GLN A 362 23.94 -3.62 -22.84
N TYR A 363 23.28 -3.55 -23.99
CA TYR A 363 23.82 -4.08 -25.26
C TYR A 363 23.39 -3.24 -26.47
N GLY A 364 24.15 -3.34 -27.57
CA GLY A 364 23.77 -2.73 -28.82
C GLY A 364 22.40 -3.19 -29.30
N TYR A 365 21.58 -2.28 -29.81
CA TYR A 365 20.26 -2.58 -30.33
C TYR A 365 20.30 -3.62 -31.45
N LYS A 366 19.50 -4.69 -31.34
CA LYS A 366 19.37 -5.79 -32.30
C LYS A 366 17.92 -6.05 -32.73
N GLY A 367 16.94 -5.41 -32.10
CA GLY A 367 15.52 -5.62 -32.40
C GLY A 367 14.99 -7.00 -32.01
N THR A 368 15.61 -7.68 -31.06
CA THR A 368 15.26 -9.06 -30.66
C THR A 368 14.43 -9.07 -29.38
N THR A 369 13.69 -10.18 -29.13
CA THR A 369 12.74 -10.30 -28.01
C THR A 369 13.36 -10.14 -26.62
N ASN A 370 14.66 -10.45 -26.46
CA ASN A 370 15.39 -10.25 -25.20
C ASN A 370 15.73 -8.79 -24.89
N GLN A 371 15.49 -7.89 -25.87
CA GLN A 371 15.62 -6.44 -25.71
C GLN A 371 14.26 -5.74 -25.67
N LEU A 372 13.16 -6.50 -25.77
CA LEU A 372 11.80 -5.98 -25.84
C LEU A 372 11.09 -6.24 -24.51
N PHE A 373 10.37 -5.21 -24.01
CA PHE A 373 9.75 -5.23 -22.70
C PHE A 373 8.26 -4.83 -22.79
N ASP A 374 7.44 -5.58 -22.05
CA ASP A 374 6.04 -5.28 -21.83
C ASP A 374 5.90 -4.53 -20.49
N ILE A 375 5.59 -3.24 -20.54
CA ILE A 375 5.51 -2.39 -19.36
C ILE A 375 4.05 -2.30 -18.92
N GLN A 376 3.71 -3.05 -17.89
CA GLN A 376 2.34 -3.17 -17.38
C GLN A 376 2.12 -2.26 -16.17
N LYS A 377 1.10 -1.42 -16.21
CA LYS A 377 0.65 -0.62 -15.06
C LYS A 377 0.01 -1.53 -14.02
N ILE A 378 0.52 -1.52 -12.80
CA ILE A 378 0.00 -2.29 -11.66
C ILE A 378 -0.90 -1.44 -10.78
N SER A 379 -0.49 -0.20 -10.54
CA SER A 379 -1.29 0.84 -9.86
C SER A 379 -0.82 2.22 -10.33
N ASP A 380 -1.40 3.30 -9.81
CA ASP A 380 -0.99 4.64 -10.19
C ASP A 380 0.49 4.89 -9.91
N GLY A 381 1.24 5.15 -11.00
CA GLY A 381 2.68 5.39 -10.96
C GLY A 381 3.55 4.15 -10.77
N VAL A 382 2.98 2.95 -10.58
CA VAL A 382 3.72 1.70 -10.35
C VAL A 382 3.54 0.72 -11.50
N TYR A 383 4.63 0.15 -11.96
CA TYR A 383 4.68 -0.70 -13.15
C TYR A 383 5.48 -1.99 -12.92
N ALA A 384 5.13 -3.05 -13.64
CA ALA A 384 5.98 -4.23 -13.85
C ALA A 384 6.62 -4.12 -15.24
N ILE A 385 7.93 -4.31 -15.33
CA ILE A 385 8.68 -4.28 -16.60
C ILE A 385 8.98 -5.72 -16.99
N LYS A 386 8.12 -6.32 -17.80
CA LYS A 386 8.15 -7.74 -18.15
C LYS A 386 9.01 -8.00 -19.38
N THR A 387 9.76 -9.10 -19.38
CA THR A 387 10.66 -9.47 -20.46
C THR A 387 9.93 -10.25 -21.55
N ARG A 388 10.09 -9.87 -22.80
CA ARG A 388 9.41 -10.51 -23.94
C ARG A 388 10.07 -11.81 -24.39
N VAL A 389 11.30 -12.05 -24.01
CA VAL A 389 11.99 -13.34 -24.25
C VAL A 389 11.27 -14.51 -23.57
N THR A 390 10.54 -14.25 -22.48
CA THR A 390 9.68 -15.22 -21.76
C THR A 390 8.19 -15.04 -22.08
N SER A 391 7.83 -14.33 -23.15
CA SER A 391 6.43 -13.99 -23.48
C SER A 391 5.69 -13.26 -22.36
N SER A 392 6.39 -12.37 -21.62
CA SER A 392 5.92 -11.62 -20.44
C SER A 392 5.64 -12.47 -19.19
N GLY A 393 6.17 -13.70 -19.14
CA GLY A 393 6.11 -14.56 -17.96
C GLY A 393 7.08 -14.14 -16.85
N SER A 394 8.18 -13.45 -17.21
CA SER A 394 9.18 -12.93 -16.27
C SER A 394 9.29 -11.40 -16.38
N CYS A 395 9.99 -10.77 -15.42
CA CYS A 395 10.16 -9.32 -15.35
C CYS A 395 11.52 -8.93 -14.79
N LEU A 396 11.83 -7.63 -14.81
CA LEU A 396 12.97 -7.09 -14.06
C LEU A 396 12.72 -7.26 -12.56
N ASP A 397 13.72 -7.77 -11.86
CA ASP A 397 13.68 -8.12 -10.45
C ASP A 397 14.93 -7.58 -9.74
N VAL A 398 14.76 -7.00 -8.56
CA VAL A 398 15.89 -6.72 -7.68
C VAL A 398 16.37 -8.04 -7.09
N TYR A 399 17.40 -8.61 -7.73
CA TYR A 399 17.82 -9.97 -7.48
C TYR A 399 18.22 -10.22 -6.02
N ASN A 400 17.77 -11.35 -5.49
CA ASN A 400 17.97 -11.75 -4.09
C ASN A 400 17.46 -10.73 -3.07
N TRP A 401 16.48 -9.91 -3.42
CA TRP A 401 15.90 -8.90 -2.53
C TRP A 401 16.94 -7.94 -1.94
N SER A 402 17.96 -7.62 -2.71
CA SER A 402 19.01 -6.71 -2.27
C SER A 402 18.43 -5.32 -1.97
N THR A 403 18.85 -4.71 -0.85
CA THR A 403 18.60 -3.29 -0.54
C THR A 403 19.85 -2.45 -0.68
N ALA A 404 20.98 -3.07 -1.07
CA ALA A 404 22.26 -2.39 -1.20
C ALA A 404 22.41 -1.67 -2.54
N ALA A 405 23.11 -0.54 -2.55
CA ALA A 405 23.61 0.08 -3.76
C ALA A 405 24.59 -0.88 -4.48
N GLY A 406 24.42 -1.04 -5.79
CA GLY A 406 25.15 -2.05 -6.57
C GLY A 406 24.44 -3.41 -6.61
N GLY A 407 23.28 -3.56 -5.97
CA GLY A 407 22.46 -4.78 -6.06
C GLY A 407 22.05 -5.08 -7.50
N ASN A 408 22.22 -6.36 -7.91
CA ASN A 408 22.01 -6.77 -9.30
C ASN A 408 20.53 -6.72 -9.69
N ILE A 409 20.27 -6.42 -10.96
CA ILE A 409 18.96 -6.59 -11.59
C ILE A 409 19.00 -7.81 -12.48
N ALA A 410 18.06 -8.72 -12.29
CA ALA A 410 17.95 -9.93 -13.08
C ALA A 410 16.54 -10.08 -13.66
N GLN A 411 16.39 -10.96 -14.64
CA GLN A 411 15.11 -11.50 -15.03
C GLN A 411 14.65 -12.53 -14.00
N TYR A 412 13.38 -12.47 -13.60
CA TYR A 412 12.79 -13.49 -12.73
C TYR A 412 11.31 -13.69 -13.06
N SER A 413 10.80 -14.91 -12.87
CA SER A 413 9.38 -15.22 -13.03
C SER A 413 8.51 -14.20 -12.28
N TYR A 414 7.53 -13.62 -12.96
CA TYR A 414 6.70 -12.56 -12.37
C TYR A 414 5.71 -13.13 -11.36
N TRP A 415 5.79 -12.64 -10.13
CA TRP A 415 4.89 -13.00 -9.03
C TRP A 415 4.31 -11.77 -8.30
N GLY A 416 4.65 -10.54 -8.74
CA GLY A 416 4.06 -9.30 -8.23
C GLY A 416 4.65 -8.78 -6.92
N GLY A 417 5.78 -9.32 -6.45
CA GLY A 417 6.46 -8.82 -5.27
C GLY A 417 7.05 -7.43 -5.45
N ALA A 418 7.26 -6.70 -4.34
CA ALA A 418 7.76 -5.33 -4.38
C ALA A 418 9.11 -5.18 -5.11
N CYS A 419 9.97 -6.22 -5.07
CA CYS A 419 11.25 -6.25 -5.79
C CYS A 419 11.10 -6.29 -7.33
N GLN A 420 9.87 -6.54 -7.85
CA GLN A 420 9.51 -6.59 -9.26
C GLN A 420 8.70 -5.37 -9.72
N LEU A 421 8.48 -4.42 -8.81
CA LEU A 421 7.64 -3.25 -9.06
C LEU A 421 8.49 -1.99 -9.13
N TRP A 422 8.19 -1.17 -10.12
CA TRP A 422 8.99 -0.02 -10.50
C TRP A 422 8.14 1.24 -10.62
N ILE A 423 8.70 2.37 -10.17
CA ILE A 423 8.09 3.69 -10.30
C ILE A 423 8.81 4.43 -11.44
N LEU A 424 8.08 4.84 -12.46
CA LEU A 424 8.61 5.62 -13.57
C LEU A 424 8.53 7.12 -13.22
N GLN A 425 9.68 7.74 -13.01
CA GLN A 425 9.79 9.18 -12.76
C GLN A 425 10.34 9.86 -14.03
N ALA A 426 9.55 10.73 -14.67
CA ALA A 426 9.98 11.40 -15.89
C ALA A 426 11.31 12.14 -15.67
N ALA A 427 12.30 11.85 -16.52
CA ALA A 427 13.62 12.48 -16.47
C ALA A 427 13.70 13.75 -17.35
N SER A 428 12.59 14.20 -17.88
CA SER A 428 12.48 15.43 -18.67
C SER A 428 12.48 16.65 -17.76
N THR A 429 13.53 16.91 -17.09
CA THR A 429 14.00 18.00 -16.26
C THR A 429 14.62 17.38 -15.00
N GLU A 430 15.72 17.89 -14.57
CA GLU A 430 16.36 17.52 -13.31
C GLU A 430 15.32 17.39 -12.20
N ARG A 431 15.45 16.34 -11.34
CA ARG A 431 14.66 16.31 -10.09
C ARG A 431 14.86 17.66 -9.42
N GLY A 432 13.82 18.42 -9.24
CA GLY A 432 13.87 19.69 -8.56
C GLY A 432 14.46 19.51 -7.16
N THR A 433 15.19 20.49 -6.72
CA THR A 433 15.62 20.56 -5.33
C THR A 433 14.42 20.86 -4.46
N ASP A 434 14.21 20.05 -3.42
CA ASP A 434 13.20 20.33 -2.40
C ASP A 434 13.39 21.75 -1.88
N SER A 435 12.32 22.50 -1.74
CA SER A 435 12.36 23.87 -1.27
C SER A 435 11.27 24.13 -0.24
N SER A 436 11.58 25.00 0.70
CA SER A 436 10.72 25.32 1.82
C SER A 436 10.66 26.83 2.04
N LEU A 437 9.49 27.34 2.35
CA LEU A 437 9.24 28.69 2.84
C LEU A 437 8.64 28.59 4.24
N SER A 438 9.40 28.96 5.27
CA SER A 438 8.88 29.06 6.63
C SER A 438 8.63 30.52 7.01
N SER A 439 7.51 30.77 7.64
CA SER A 439 7.22 32.12 8.20
C SER A 439 8.23 32.54 9.27
N ASN A 440 8.87 31.55 9.94
CA ASN A 440 9.92 31.83 10.92
C ASN A 440 11.15 32.48 10.32
N ASP A 441 11.45 32.23 9.04
CA ASP A 441 12.62 32.73 8.32
C ASP A 441 12.39 34.13 7.72
N LEU A 442 11.14 34.60 7.74
CA LEU A 442 10.79 35.91 7.21
C LEU A 442 11.04 37.02 8.24
N THR A 443 11.42 38.18 7.77
CA THR A 443 11.59 39.37 8.61
C THR A 443 10.22 39.91 9.02
N TYR A 444 10.05 40.29 10.29
CA TYR A 444 8.84 40.94 10.79
C TYR A 444 8.62 42.29 10.08
N GLY A 445 7.38 42.59 9.70
CA GLY A 445 7.04 43.87 9.08
C GLY A 445 5.85 43.79 8.12
N ASN A 446 5.45 44.97 7.63
CA ASN A 446 4.45 45.15 6.57
C ASN A 446 5.17 45.36 5.23
N TYR A 447 4.73 44.67 4.21
CA TYR A 447 5.36 44.70 2.89
C TYR A 447 4.37 45.23 1.84
N THR A 448 4.77 46.31 1.17
CA THR A 448 4.06 46.96 0.06
C THR A 448 4.74 46.71 -1.28
N SER A 449 5.78 45.85 -1.30
CA SER A 449 6.47 45.34 -2.47
C SER A 449 6.78 43.86 -2.25
N SER A 450 6.92 43.10 -3.34
CA SER A 450 7.20 41.67 -3.26
C SER A 450 8.54 41.39 -2.59
N ILE A 451 8.58 40.28 -1.84
CA ILE A 451 9.78 39.76 -1.18
C ILE A 451 10.09 38.36 -1.70
N THR A 452 11.37 38.00 -1.72
CA THR A 452 11.85 36.69 -2.18
C THR A 452 12.52 35.96 -1.02
N SER A 453 12.24 34.67 -0.89
CA SER A 453 12.89 33.75 0.04
C SER A 453 13.13 32.42 -0.68
N GLY A 454 14.39 32.10 -0.97
CA GLY A 454 14.75 30.93 -1.78
C GLY A 454 14.04 30.89 -3.14
N ASN A 455 13.37 29.79 -3.41
CA ASN A 455 12.58 29.59 -4.65
C ASN A 455 11.21 30.31 -4.63
N PHE A 456 10.87 31.00 -3.56
CA PHE A 456 9.54 31.60 -3.36
C PHE A 456 9.56 33.12 -3.51
N THR A 457 8.57 33.67 -4.22
CA THR A 457 8.27 35.08 -4.25
C THR A 457 6.92 35.32 -3.60
N ILE A 458 6.89 36.10 -2.54
CA ILE A 458 5.65 36.55 -1.90
C ILE A 458 5.23 37.86 -2.54
N GLY A 459 4.16 37.83 -3.33
CA GLY A 459 3.66 38.97 -4.06
C GLY A 459 2.97 39.97 -3.15
N ALA A 460 3.44 41.22 -3.17
CA ALA A 460 2.83 42.34 -2.45
C ALA A 460 2.91 43.62 -3.28
N SER A 461 1.98 44.54 -3.00
CA SER A 461 1.93 45.92 -3.51
C SER A 461 1.31 46.85 -2.49
N SER A 462 1.36 48.15 -2.73
CA SER A 462 0.70 49.15 -1.84
C SER A 462 -0.80 48.87 -1.70
N ALA A 463 -1.46 48.42 -2.77
CA ALA A 463 -2.90 48.09 -2.76
C ALA A 463 -3.18 46.67 -2.22
N LYS A 464 -2.18 45.78 -2.23
CA LYS A 464 -2.26 44.36 -1.87
C LYS A 464 -1.09 43.97 -0.96
N ASN A 465 -0.98 44.65 0.18
CA ASN A 465 0.08 44.40 1.15
C ASN A 465 -0.06 43.04 1.82
N VAL A 466 1.05 42.54 2.30
CA VAL A 466 1.18 41.36 3.18
C VAL A 466 1.92 41.76 4.45
N ALA A 467 1.79 41.00 5.52
CA ALA A 467 2.50 41.28 6.77
C ALA A 467 3.13 39.97 7.32
N VAL A 468 4.29 40.11 7.93
CA VAL A 468 4.86 39.06 8.78
C VAL A 468 4.70 39.50 10.22
N LEU A 469 3.94 38.71 10.98
CA LEU A 469 3.54 39.03 12.35
C LEU A 469 4.11 38.00 13.33
N TYR A 470 4.32 38.40 14.58
CA TYR A 470 4.58 37.45 15.66
C TYR A 470 3.26 36.74 16.03
N ARG A 471 3.29 35.41 15.92
CA ARG A 471 2.18 34.55 16.29
C ARG A 471 2.68 33.15 16.58
N SER A 472 2.71 32.75 17.85
CA SER A 472 3.16 31.42 18.25
C SER A 472 2.05 30.40 18.09
N VAL A 473 2.35 29.30 17.40
CA VAL A 473 1.45 28.13 17.26
C VAL A 473 2.31 26.87 17.00
N THR A 474 1.84 25.73 17.45
CA THR A 474 2.45 24.44 17.11
C THR A 474 1.47 23.64 16.24
N VAL A 475 1.93 23.18 15.08
CA VAL A 475 1.14 22.37 14.14
C VAL A 475 1.93 21.11 13.80
N ASN A 476 1.35 19.94 14.02
CA ASN A 476 2.00 18.64 13.77
C ASN A 476 3.41 18.53 14.40
N GLY A 477 3.57 19.05 15.62
CA GLY A 477 4.86 19.02 16.33
C GLY A 477 5.86 20.13 15.94
N THR A 478 5.58 20.92 14.90
CA THR A 478 6.44 22.04 14.47
C THR A 478 5.97 23.35 15.10
N ALA A 479 6.87 24.07 15.77
CA ALA A 479 6.59 25.36 16.38
C ALA A 479 6.85 26.50 15.39
N TYR A 480 5.89 27.39 15.25
CA TYR A 480 5.99 28.63 14.49
C TYR A 480 5.83 29.82 15.45
N ASN A 481 6.76 30.75 15.38
CA ASN A 481 6.74 31.98 16.18
C ASN A 481 6.30 33.21 15.38
N LYS A 482 6.22 33.05 14.07
CA LYS A 482 5.76 34.06 13.12
C LYS A 482 4.73 33.47 12.17
N VAL A 483 4.02 34.36 11.48
CA VAL A 483 3.07 34.00 10.43
C VAL A 483 3.12 35.02 9.30
N LEU A 484 3.03 34.54 8.06
CA LEU A 484 2.78 35.38 6.90
C LEU A 484 1.27 35.61 6.76
N GLN A 485 0.83 36.83 6.96
CA GLN A 485 -0.56 37.24 6.81
C GLN A 485 -0.81 37.87 5.43
N MET A 486 -1.76 37.31 4.71
CA MET A 486 -2.31 37.87 3.49
C MET A 486 -3.69 38.43 3.79
N ASN A 487 -3.85 39.76 3.80
CA ASN A 487 -5.04 40.45 4.29
C ASN A 487 -6.24 40.46 3.33
N GLY A 488 -6.39 39.47 2.48
CA GLY A 488 -7.50 39.33 1.52
C GLY A 488 -7.17 38.42 0.37
N GLY A 489 -8.08 38.33 -0.60
CA GLY A 489 -7.87 37.52 -1.79
C GLY A 489 -6.68 37.98 -2.62
N GLY A 490 -5.95 36.98 -3.18
CA GLY A 490 -4.85 37.21 -4.09
C GLY A 490 -5.32 37.65 -5.48
N ASN A 491 -4.50 38.47 -6.14
CA ASN A 491 -4.64 38.81 -7.57
C ASN A 491 -3.27 39.06 -8.19
N SER A 492 -3.22 39.48 -9.44
CA SER A 492 -1.97 39.75 -10.16
C SER A 492 -1.11 40.85 -9.52
N SER A 493 -1.70 41.70 -8.66
CA SER A 493 -0.98 42.79 -7.98
C SER A 493 -0.41 42.40 -6.61
N GLY A 494 -0.74 41.23 -6.05
CA GLY A 494 -0.19 40.76 -4.78
C GLY A 494 -1.06 39.76 -4.03
N ARG A 495 -0.62 39.40 -2.82
CA ARG A 495 -1.20 38.40 -1.91
C ARG A 495 -1.20 36.99 -2.49
N TYR A 496 -0.08 36.60 -3.07
CA TYR A 496 0.20 35.25 -3.55
C TYR A 496 1.62 34.81 -3.13
N ILE A 497 1.81 33.50 -3.12
CA ILE A 497 3.15 32.92 -3.07
C ILE A 497 3.39 32.27 -4.43
N LYS A 498 4.40 32.73 -5.15
CA LYS A 498 4.84 32.22 -6.43
C LYS A 498 6.07 31.37 -6.22
N PHE A 499 6.15 30.23 -6.89
CA PHE A 499 7.33 29.37 -6.96
C PHE A 499 7.40 28.64 -8.30
N THR A 500 8.56 28.08 -8.63
CA THR A 500 8.76 27.30 -9.84
C THR A 500 9.08 25.87 -9.48
N THR A 501 8.63 24.94 -10.33
CA THR A 501 8.96 23.52 -10.21
C THR A 501 9.61 23.05 -11.51
N THR A 502 10.52 22.09 -11.40
CA THR A 502 11.23 21.50 -12.54
C THR A 502 10.63 20.17 -12.99
N GLY A 503 9.62 19.66 -12.27
CA GLY A 503 8.95 18.40 -12.56
C GLY A 503 7.73 18.18 -11.68
N ALA A 504 7.25 16.94 -11.65
CA ALA A 504 6.18 16.51 -10.76
C ALA A 504 6.65 16.55 -9.30
N CYS A 505 5.82 17.10 -8.41
CA CYS A 505 6.14 17.26 -7.00
C CYS A 505 4.87 17.35 -6.12
N LYS A 506 5.05 17.25 -4.80
CA LYS A 506 4.02 17.56 -3.81
C LYS A 506 4.27 18.95 -3.23
N VAL A 507 3.19 19.68 -2.97
CA VAL A 507 3.23 20.96 -2.27
C VAL A 507 2.37 20.84 -1.00
N GLN A 508 3.02 20.92 0.15
CA GLN A 508 2.34 20.92 1.44
C GLN A 508 2.29 22.35 1.99
N VAL A 509 1.13 22.76 2.45
CA VAL A 509 0.92 24.13 2.94
C VAL A 509 0.29 24.07 4.32
N THR A 510 0.99 24.60 5.32
CA THR A 510 0.45 24.81 6.65
C THR A 510 -0.12 26.21 6.73
N ALA A 511 -1.46 26.30 6.86
CA ALA A 511 -2.18 27.57 6.78
C ALA A 511 -3.43 27.59 7.67
N ALA A 512 -3.98 28.77 7.89
CA ALA A 512 -5.27 28.99 8.56
C ALA A 512 -6.02 30.17 7.95
N SER A 513 -7.34 30.21 8.15
CA SER A 513 -8.14 31.41 7.94
C SER A 513 -7.77 32.47 8.99
N THR A 514 -7.77 33.77 8.62
CA THR A 514 -7.65 34.84 9.59
C THR A 514 -8.91 34.98 10.46
N SER A 515 -10.01 34.38 10.09
CA SER A 515 -11.27 34.32 10.85
C SER A 515 -11.37 33.01 11.62
N ALA A 516 -11.68 33.04 12.88
CA ALA A 516 -11.88 31.84 13.70
C ALA A 516 -13.13 31.04 13.28
N SER A 517 -14.15 31.73 12.71
CA SER A 517 -15.45 31.12 12.39
C SER A 517 -15.70 30.89 10.89
N ALA A 518 -14.87 31.47 10.00
CA ALA A 518 -15.10 31.36 8.55
C ALA A 518 -13.94 30.61 7.85
N SER A 519 -14.29 29.65 7.04
CA SER A 519 -13.34 28.95 6.18
C SER A 519 -12.91 29.82 4.99
N ARG A 520 -11.79 29.46 4.36
CA ARG A 520 -11.26 30.07 3.15
C ARG A 520 -10.84 29.01 2.14
N THR A 521 -11.01 29.31 0.86
CA THR A 521 -10.46 28.48 -0.22
C THR A 521 -9.03 28.94 -0.51
N LEU A 522 -8.07 28.04 -0.26
CA LEU A 522 -6.67 28.17 -0.64
C LEU A 522 -6.50 27.48 -1.99
N ARG A 523 -6.13 28.24 -3.02
CA ARG A 523 -5.97 27.78 -4.39
C ARG A 523 -4.52 27.70 -4.79
N LEU A 524 -4.16 26.59 -5.45
CA LEU A 524 -2.96 26.48 -6.25
C LEU A 524 -3.32 26.57 -7.74
N ALA A 525 -2.74 27.53 -8.45
CA ALA A 525 -2.94 27.71 -9.88
C ALA A 525 -1.63 27.70 -10.67
N SER A 526 -1.65 27.26 -11.91
CA SER A 526 -0.49 27.28 -12.80
C SER A 526 -0.51 28.51 -13.72
N GLY A 527 0.69 29.03 -14.04
CA GLY A 527 0.92 30.13 -14.97
C GLY A 527 0.77 31.51 -14.35
N SER A 528 -0.34 31.81 -13.69
CA SER A 528 -0.62 33.11 -13.07
C SER A 528 -1.65 32.98 -11.94
N VAL A 529 -1.82 34.04 -11.14
CA VAL A 529 -3.00 34.17 -10.27
C VAL A 529 -4.23 34.28 -11.18
N GLY A 530 -5.21 33.41 -10.95
CA GLY A 530 -6.36 33.26 -11.86
C GLY A 530 -6.11 32.38 -13.08
N GLY A 531 -4.94 31.78 -13.22
CA GLY A 531 -4.61 30.78 -14.23
C GLY A 531 -5.30 29.45 -14.00
N SER A 532 -4.86 28.40 -14.70
CA SER A 532 -5.47 27.06 -14.60
C SER A 532 -5.36 26.53 -13.17
N THR A 533 -6.49 26.22 -12.55
CA THR A 533 -6.54 25.66 -11.18
C THR A 533 -5.90 24.26 -11.17
N VAL A 534 -4.91 24.07 -10.29
CA VAL A 534 -4.30 22.77 -10.00
C VAL A 534 -5.09 22.06 -8.90
N GLY A 535 -5.53 22.81 -7.90
CA GLY A 535 -6.38 22.31 -6.83
C GLY A 535 -6.85 23.41 -5.88
N ASP A 536 -7.95 23.15 -5.21
CA ASP A 536 -8.53 23.96 -4.15
C ASP A 536 -8.59 23.16 -2.86
N ASN A 537 -8.16 23.76 -1.74
CA ASN A 537 -8.31 23.21 -0.40
C ASN A 537 -9.05 24.21 0.50
N THR A 538 -9.88 23.70 1.39
CA THR A 538 -10.55 24.52 2.41
C THR A 538 -9.70 24.56 3.66
N ILE A 539 -9.39 25.77 4.15
CA ILE A 539 -8.69 26.02 5.42
C ILE A 539 -9.62 26.74 6.40
N TYR A 540 -9.44 26.45 7.67
CA TYR A 540 -10.27 26.92 8.78
C TYR A 540 -9.47 27.84 9.70
N GLY A 541 -10.11 28.35 10.77
CA GLY A 541 -9.47 29.24 11.74
C GLY A 541 -8.32 28.57 12.53
N SER A 542 -8.38 27.24 12.71
CA SER A 542 -7.30 26.46 13.29
C SER A 542 -6.27 26.08 12.21
N PRO A 543 -4.97 26.27 12.44
CA PRO A 543 -3.93 25.88 11.49
C PRO A 543 -3.94 24.38 11.17
N SER A 544 -3.82 24.06 9.90
CA SER A 544 -3.74 22.69 9.40
C SER A 544 -2.87 22.62 8.14
N THR A 545 -2.38 21.43 7.82
CA THR A 545 -1.58 21.19 6.61
C THR A 545 -2.46 20.58 5.53
N VAL A 546 -2.46 21.22 4.37
CA VAL A 546 -3.12 20.73 3.14
C VAL A 546 -2.08 20.37 2.08
N THR A 547 -2.44 19.48 1.16
CA THR A 547 -1.51 18.98 0.14
C THR A 547 -2.07 19.17 -1.26
N TYR A 548 -1.20 19.56 -2.19
CA TYR A 548 -1.44 19.59 -3.63
C TYR A 548 -0.45 18.68 -4.34
N THR A 549 -0.85 18.13 -5.48
CA THR A 549 0.03 17.37 -6.36
C THR A 549 0.21 18.11 -7.68
N ILE A 550 1.45 18.40 -8.04
CA ILE A 550 1.84 19.00 -9.31
C ILE A 550 2.35 17.88 -10.22
N SER A 551 1.86 17.81 -11.44
CA SER A 551 2.20 16.76 -12.41
C SER A 551 3.29 17.14 -13.42
N LYS A 552 3.67 18.41 -13.52
CA LYS A 552 4.64 18.91 -14.51
C LYS A 552 5.42 20.12 -14.03
N ALA A 553 6.58 20.36 -14.65
CA ALA A 553 7.35 21.59 -14.47
C ALA A 553 6.52 22.84 -14.80
N GLY A 554 6.77 23.95 -14.11
CA GLY A 554 6.06 25.19 -14.36
C GLY A 554 6.18 26.22 -13.25
N THR A 555 5.52 27.35 -13.44
CA THR A 555 5.35 28.38 -12.42
C THR A 555 3.98 28.26 -11.79
N TYR A 556 3.94 28.30 -10.47
CA TYR A 556 2.73 28.10 -9.68
C TYR A 556 2.51 29.25 -8.71
N TYR A 557 1.24 29.50 -8.41
CA TYR A 557 0.77 30.57 -7.55
C TYR A 557 -0.20 30.02 -6.50
N LEU A 558 0.15 30.21 -5.23
CA LEU A 558 -0.68 29.83 -4.09
C LEU A 558 -1.31 31.10 -3.50
N TYR A 559 -2.63 31.11 -3.37
CA TYR A 559 -3.35 32.30 -2.87
C TYR A 559 -4.74 31.96 -2.33
N SER A 560 -5.26 32.83 -1.48
CA SER A 560 -6.67 32.76 -1.07
C SER A 560 -7.56 33.34 -2.16
N VAL A 561 -8.65 32.65 -2.47
CA VAL A 561 -9.59 33.07 -3.52
C VAL A 561 -10.36 34.34 -3.12
N SER A 562 -10.66 34.53 -1.84
CA SER A 562 -11.60 35.57 -1.42
C SER A 562 -11.14 36.48 -0.28
N SER A 563 -10.49 35.95 0.77
CA SER A 563 -10.31 36.70 2.01
C SER A 563 -9.00 36.36 2.72
N GLY A 564 -8.75 36.93 3.90
CA GLY A 564 -7.48 36.83 4.60
C GLY A 564 -7.12 35.43 5.08
N ILE A 565 -5.83 35.09 4.95
CA ILE A 565 -5.24 33.84 5.42
C ILE A 565 -3.94 34.09 6.17
N TYR A 566 -3.58 33.14 7.02
CA TYR A 566 -2.29 32.95 7.63
C TYR A 566 -1.57 31.80 6.95
N VAL A 567 -0.31 31.97 6.55
CA VAL A 567 0.57 30.91 6.03
C VAL A 567 1.77 30.78 6.94
N TYR A 568 2.02 29.57 7.42
CA TYR A 568 3.12 29.22 8.32
C TYR A 568 4.27 28.54 7.57
N GLN A 569 3.93 27.65 6.64
CA GLN A 569 4.89 26.83 5.91
C GLN A 569 4.37 26.52 4.50
N VAL A 570 5.29 26.48 3.53
CA VAL A 570 5.06 25.90 2.20
C VAL A 570 6.24 25.04 1.85
N ASP A 571 6.05 23.74 1.66
CA ASP A 571 7.07 22.78 1.28
C ASP A 571 6.78 22.25 -0.12
N VAL A 572 7.77 22.30 -0.99
CA VAL A 572 7.78 21.68 -2.32
C VAL A 572 8.73 20.51 -2.29
N THR A 573 8.22 19.28 -2.44
CA THR A 573 8.97 18.03 -2.31
C THR A 573 8.84 17.21 -3.60
N TYR A 574 9.97 16.85 -4.21
CA TYR A 574 10.05 16.11 -5.45
C TYR A 574 10.13 14.58 -5.26
#